data_593978d3e02255f4430684ee3b20e8f1
#
_entry.id   593978d3e02255f4430684ee3b20e8f1
#
_cell.length_a   1.000
_cell.length_b   1.000
_cell.length_c   1.000
_cell.angle_alpha   90.00
_cell.angle_beta   90.00
_cell.angle_gamma   90.00
#
_symmetry.space_group_name_H-M   'P 1'
#
loop_
_entity.id
_entity.type
_entity.pdbx_description
1 polymer ?
#
loop_
_entity_poly.entity_id
_entity_poly.type
_entity_poly.pdbx_seq_one_letter_code
_entity_poly.pdbx_strand_id
1 'polypeptide(L)'
;LRYAEAMAHWGDADAAFLALQQANPIGLRDAVARARPRQRNCYTSSSDACFADRYEAASRYDELKTGGIDFEGGWRVYSSGAGISMQLIRGAVLGLRESQSCWTIDPVLPRSLDGLRASIEVAGMPVEVVYEIREFGYGPMALTLNGEPLAFATAANPYRAGAAVVSMETLRARLVAGGNTLVVALR
;
A
#
# COMPACT_ATOMS: atom_id res chain seq x y z
N LEU A 1 5.60 2.95 -9.31
CA LEU A 1 4.28 2.47 -8.84
C LEU A 1 3.84 1.19 -9.58
N ARG A 2 3.95 1.09 -10.92
CA ARG A 2 3.57 -0.14 -11.66
C ARG A 2 4.42 -1.36 -11.29
N TYR A 3 5.69 -1.16 -10.96
CA TYR A 3 6.52 -2.22 -10.42
C TYR A 3 5.99 -2.72 -9.06
N ALA A 4 5.64 -1.79 -8.15
CA ALA A 4 5.05 -2.16 -6.87
C ALA A 4 3.75 -2.96 -7.02
N GLU A 5 2.89 -2.59 -7.98
CA GLU A 5 1.67 -3.31 -8.32
C GLU A 5 1.97 -4.75 -8.79
N ALA A 6 2.95 -4.92 -9.68
CA ALA A 6 3.34 -6.24 -10.17
C ALA A 6 3.90 -7.13 -9.05
N MET A 7 4.76 -6.59 -8.17
CA MET A 7 5.30 -7.33 -7.02
C MET A 7 4.19 -7.74 -6.05
N ALA A 8 3.22 -6.86 -5.79
CA ALA A 8 2.06 -7.22 -4.97
C ALA A 8 1.22 -8.35 -5.61
N HIS A 9 1.07 -8.36 -6.93
CA HIS A 9 0.39 -9.46 -7.62
C HIS A 9 1.09 -10.81 -7.45
N TRP A 10 2.40 -10.81 -7.43
CA TRP A 10 3.21 -12.02 -7.22
C TRP A 10 3.30 -12.44 -5.75
N GLY A 11 3.01 -11.53 -4.81
CA GLY A 11 3.14 -11.77 -3.38
C GLY A 11 4.53 -11.42 -2.83
N ASP A 12 5.37 -10.72 -3.60
CA ASP A 12 6.62 -10.17 -3.11
C ASP A 12 6.33 -8.86 -2.33
N ALA A 13 5.95 -9.04 -1.06
CA ALA A 13 5.53 -7.95 -0.19
C ALA A 13 6.66 -6.95 0.09
N ASP A 14 7.88 -7.44 0.27
CA ASP A 14 9.04 -6.59 0.57
C ASP A 14 9.40 -5.71 -0.62
N ALA A 15 9.47 -6.28 -1.84
CA ALA A 15 9.72 -5.51 -3.05
C ALA A 15 8.60 -4.52 -3.36
N ALA A 16 7.34 -4.92 -3.17
CA ALA A 16 6.18 -4.03 -3.35
C ALA A 16 6.22 -2.85 -2.39
N PHE A 17 6.46 -3.09 -1.12
CA PHE A 17 6.50 -2.07 -0.09
C PHE A 17 7.71 -1.14 -0.24
N LEU A 18 8.90 -1.68 -0.51
CA LEU A 18 10.10 -0.90 -0.80
C LEU A 18 9.90 0.05 -1.99
N ALA A 19 9.30 -0.45 -3.07
CA ALA A 19 9.01 0.38 -4.24
C ALA A 19 8.02 1.51 -3.93
N LEU A 20 7.03 1.28 -3.07
CA LEU A 20 6.11 2.31 -2.59
C LEU A 20 6.82 3.34 -1.71
N GLN A 21 7.70 2.91 -0.81
CA GLN A 21 8.49 3.80 0.03
C GLN A 21 9.42 4.69 -0.81
N GLN A 22 10.08 4.12 -1.81
CA GLN A 22 10.95 4.88 -2.72
C GLN A 22 10.19 5.88 -3.59
N ALA A 23 8.94 5.58 -3.94
CA ALA A 23 8.06 6.50 -4.67
C ALA A 23 7.43 7.59 -3.80
N ASN A 24 7.52 7.47 -2.47
CA ASN A 24 6.92 8.40 -1.52
C ASN A 24 7.85 9.62 -1.33
N PRO A 25 7.40 10.86 -1.59
CA PRO A 25 8.21 12.06 -1.38
C PRO A 25 8.38 12.44 0.11
N ILE A 26 7.60 11.85 1.00
CA ILE A 26 7.78 12.00 2.45
C ILE A 26 9.05 11.23 2.84
N GLY A 27 10.00 11.88 3.51
CA GLY A 27 11.28 11.27 3.83
C GLY A 27 12.32 11.31 2.70
N LEU A 28 12.06 12.04 1.62
CA LEU A 28 13.00 12.18 0.50
C LEU A 28 14.41 12.62 0.96
N ARG A 29 14.48 13.49 1.96
CA ARG A 29 15.76 13.97 2.53
C ARG A 29 16.53 12.90 3.28
N ASP A 30 15.85 11.87 3.77
CA ASP A 30 16.49 10.74 4.47
C ASP A 30 17.14 9.80 3.46
N ALA A 31 16.62 9.76 2.24
CA ALA A 31 17.13 8.94 1.14
C ALA A 31 18.15 9.67 0.27
N VAL A 32 17.99 10.98 0.06
CA VAL A 32 18.81 11.81 -0.82
C VAL A 32 19.23 13.07 -0.08
N ALA A 33 20.53 13.18 0.22
CA ALA A 33 21.09 14.36 0.89
C ALA A 33 20.86 15.63 0.05
N ARG A 34 20.58 16.75 0.73
CA ARG A 34 20.29 18.04 0.11
C ARG A 34 19.07 18.07 -0.82
N ALA A 35 18.22 17.04 -0.81
CA ALA A 35 17.00 17.04 -1.57
C ALA A 35 16.06 18.19 -1.13
N ARG A 36 15.46 18.85 -2.09
CA ARG A 36 14.45 19.91 -1.88
C ARG A 36 13.08 19.35 -2.27
N PRO A 37 12.18 19.05 -1.32
CA PRO A 37 10.81 18.69 -1.66
C PRO A 37 10.09 19.86 -2.31
N ARG A 38 9.50 19.66 -3.48
CA ARG A 38 8.83 20.72 -4.24
C ARG A 38 7.64 21.27 -3.49
N GLN A 39 6.66 20.47 -3.25
CA GLN A 39 5.46 20.87 -2.51
C GLN A 39 5.01 19.73 -1.61
N ARG A 40 4.88 19.98 -0.33
CA ARG A 40 4.48 18.94 0.63
C ARG A 40 2.99 18.64 0.62
N ASN A 41 2.18 19.59 0.16
CA ASN A 41 0.72 19.52 0.11
C ASN A 41 0.17 19.28 -1.31
N CYS A 42 1.04 19.21 -2.31
CA CYS A 42 0.67 18.94 -3.69
C CYS A 42 1.47 17.77 -4.24
N TYR A 43 0.83 16.95 -5.03
CA TYR A 43 1.43 15.75 -5.55
C TYR A 43 2.22 16.03 -6.83
N THR A 44 3.52 15.79 -6.79
CA THR A 44 4.44 15.98 -7.92
C THR A 44 5.05 14.63 -8.25
N SER A 45 4.83 14.11 -9.44
CA SER A 45 5.30 12.78 -9.86
C SER A 45 6.64 12.80 -10.60
N SER A 46 7.38 13.90 -10.54
CA SER A 46 8.68 14.03 -11.18
C SER A 46 9.73 14.54 -10.20
N SER A 47 10.95 14.13 -10.43
CA SER A 47 12.13 14.60 -9.73
C SER A 47 13.17 15.04 -10.77
N ASP A 48 13.91 16.09 -10.45
CA ASP A 48 14.93 16.65 -11.30
C ASP A 48 16.25 16.74 -10.53
N ALA A 49 17.30 16.20 -11.13
CA ALA A 49 18.67 16.38 -10.68
C ALA A 49 19.33 17.47 -11.53
N CYS A 50 20.11 18.33 -10.87
CA CYS A 50 20.76 19.46 -11.53
C CYS A 50 22.05 19.03 -12.27
N PHE A 51 21.89 18.16 -13.25
CA PHE A 51 22.95 17.86 -14.21
C PHE A 51 22.91 18.81 -15.38
N ALA A 52 24.06 19.25 -15.87
CA ALA A 52 24.16 20.12 -17.05
C ALA A 52 23.71 19.38 -18.32
N ASP A 53 24.06 18.09 -18.42
CA ASP A 53 23.71 17.23 -19.55
C ASP A 53 23.73 15.74 -19.16
N ARG A 54 23.42 14.87 -20.16
CA ARG A 54 23.42 13.42 -20.00
C ARG A 54 24.79 12.81 -19.71
N TYR A 55 25.88 13.46 -20.09
CA TYR A 55 27.24 12.97 -19.87
C TYR A 55 27.68 13.21 -18.44
N GLU A 56 27.34 14.37 -17.89
CA GLU A 56 27.51 14.64 -16.46
C GLU A 56 26.65 13.68 -15.65
N ALA A 57 25.39 13.47 -16.04
CA ALA A 57 24.52 12.50 -15.37
C ALA A 57 25.11 11.08 -15.38
N ALA A 58 25.70 10.64 -16.49
CA ALA A 58 26.33 9.33 -16.58
C ALA A 58 27.58 9.19 -15.70
N SER A 59 28.38 10.24 -15.57
CA SER A 59 29.66 10.21 -14.82
C SER A 59 29.49 10.47 -13.32
N ARG A 60 28.44 11.21 -12.90
CA ARG A 60 28.26 11.71 -11.52
C ARG A 60 26.97 11.27 -10.87
N TYR A 61 26.28 10.26 -11.42
CA TYR A 61 24.97 9.81 -10.91
C TYR A 61 25.02 9.40 -9.45
N ASP A 62 26.08 8.76 -9.00
CA ASP A 62 26.22 8.31 -7.62
C ASP A 62 26.33 9.46 -6.61
N GLU A 63 26.70 10.65 -7.06
CA GLU A 63 26.77 11.83 -6.22
C GLU A 63 25.39 12.38 -5.80
N LEU A 64 24.30 11.93 -6.45
CA LEU A 64 22.94 12.31 -6.04
C LEU A 64 22.65 11.95 -4.58
N LYS A 65 23.04 10.74 -4.15
CA LYS A 65 22.77 10.26 -2.79
C LYS A 65 23.58 11.01 -1.75
N THR A 66 24.80 11.40 -2.09
CA THR A 66 25.74 12.09 -1.19
C THR A 66 25.56 13.60 -1.16
N GLY A 67 24.72 14.16 -2.02
CA GLY A 67 24.47 15.60 -2.11
C GLY A 67 25.51 16.37 -2.93
N GLY A 68 26.34 15.69 -3.71
CA GLY A 68 27.24 16.30 -4.70
C GLY A 68 26.49 16.98 -5.86
N ILE A 69 25.28 16.52 -6.14
CA ILE A 69 24.35 17.08 -7.12
C ILE A 69 23.09 17.53 -6.39
N ASP A 70 22.63 18.74 -6.67
CA ASP A 70 21.35 19.21 -6.15
C ASP A 70 20.19 18.44 -6.78
N PHE A 71 19.21 18.09 -5.95
CA PHE A 71 18.07 17.28 -6.34
C PHE A 71 16.76 17.92 -5.86
N GLU A 72 15.79 18.04 -6.74
CA GLU A 72 14.46 18.50 -6.41
C GLU A 72 13.44 17.40 -6.74
N GLY A 73 12.70 16.95 -5.74
CA GLY A 73 11.75 15.88 -5.90
C GLY A 73 10.42 16.11 -5.22
N GLY A 74 9.47 15.31 -5.58
CA GLY A 74 8.12 15.36 -5.05
C GLY A 74 7.09 14.92 -6.07
N TRP A 75 5.80 15.07 -5.73
CA TRP A 75 4.70 14.76 -6.61
C TRP A 75 4.06 16.03 -7.15
N ARG A 76 3.84 16.09 -8.44
CA ARG A 76 2.99 17.14 -9.04
C ARG A 76 1.52 16.81 -8.84
N VAL A 77 0.67 17.84 -8.95
CA VAL A 77 -0.80 17.67 -8.89
C VAL A 77 -1.29 16.97 -10.16
N TYR A 78 -0.91 15.70 -10.32
CA TYR A 78 -1.44 14.81 -11.33
C TYR A 78 -2.17 13.66 -10.63
N SER A 79 -3.36 13.34 -11.10
CA SER A 79 -4.14 12.21 -10.60
C SER A 79 -3.38 10.87 -10.67
N SER A 80 -2.50 10.71 -11.67
CA SER A 80 -1.79 9.46 -11.90
C SER A 80 -0.78 9.09 -10.81
N GLY A 81 -0.09 10.05 -10.20
CA GLY A 81 0.90 9.75 -9.14
C GLY A 81 0.21 9.42 -7.81
N ALA A 82 -0.52 10.39 -7.28
CA ALA A 82 -1.21 10.28 -6.00
C ALA A 82 -2.33 9.24 -6.02
N GLY A 83 -3.17 9.26 -7.07
CA GLY A 83 -4.29 8.33 -7.21
C GLY A 83 -3.83 6.87 -7.27
N ILE A 84 -2.79 6.56 -8.05
CA ILE A 84 -2.22 5.21 -8.11
C ILE A 84 -1.59 4.82 -6.75
N SER A 85 -0.90 5.73 -6.07
CA SER A 85 -0.34 5.45 -4.74
C SER A 85 -1.43 5.12 -3.74
N MET A 86 -2.50 5.90 -3.67
CA MET A 86 -3.65 5.65 -2.80
C MET A 86 -4.35 4.33 -3.15
N GLN A 87 -4.51 4.04 -4.45
CA GLN A 87 -5.06 2.77 -4.92
C GLN A 87 -4.19 1.59 -4.47
N LEU A 88 -2.86 1.69 -4.58
CA LEU A 88 -1.96 0.62 -4.16
C LEU A 88 -1.94 0.45 -2.64
N ILE A 89 -1.94 1.53 -1.87
CA ILE A 89 -2.03 1.44 -0.40
C ILE A 89 -3.33 0.76 -0.01
N ARG A 90 -4.48 1.23 -0.50
CA ARG A 90 -5.78 0.65 -0.12
C ARG A 90 -6.00 -0.73 -0.71
N GLY A 91 -5.74 -0.90 -2.00
CA GLY A 91 -6.12 -2.11 -2.75
C GLY A 91 -5.08 -3.21 -2.79
N ALA A 92 -3.80 -2.93 -2.51
CA ALA A 92 -2.74 -3.93 -2.50
C ALA A 92 -2.09 -4.08 -1.11
N VAL A 93 -1.63 -3.00 -0.48
CA VAL A 93 -1.02 -3.10 0.85
C VAL A 93 -2.07 -3.51 1.88
N LEU A 94 -3.12 -2.71 2.06
CA LEU A 94 -4.23 -3.07 2.95
C LEU A 94 -5.14 -4.15 2.33
N GLY A 95 -5.13 -4.28 1.01
CA GLY A 95 -5.89 -5.29 0.27
C GLY A 95 -7.41 -5.12 0.33
N LEU A 96 -7.90 -3.90 0.56
CA LEU A 96 -9.31 -3.66 0.84
C LEU A 96 -10.02 -3.07 -0.39
N ARG A 97 -10.87 -3.88 -1.00
CA ARG A 97 -11.65 -3.48 -2.19
C ARG A 97 -13.14 -3.76 -1.95
N GLU A 98 -13.93 -2.71 -2.00
CA GLU A 98 -15.38 -2.77 -1.84
C GLU A 98 -16.07 -2.71 -3.20
N SER A 99 -17.08 -3.55 -3.39
CA SER A 99 -18.03 -3.50 -4.49
C SER A 99 -19.45 -3.48 -3.95
N GLN A 100 -20.44 -3.35 -4.83
CA GLN A 100 -21.84 -3.36 -4.39
C GLN A 100 -22.26 -4.69 -3.73
N SER A 101 -21.68 -5.80 -4.17
CA SER A 101 -22.08 -7.14 -3.75
C SER A 101 -21.13 -7.80 -2.75
N CYS A 102 -19.87 -7.41 -2.74
CA CYS A 102 -18.87 -8.06 -1.91
C CYS A 102 -17.75 -7.12 -1.46
N TRP A 103 -17.09 -7.51 -0.40
CA TRP A 103 -15.85 -6.94 0.08
C TRP A 103 -14.72 -7.95 -0.10
N THR A 104 -13.69 -7.53 -0.84
CA THR A 104 -12.51 -8.35 -1.09
C THR A 104 -11.38 -7.92 -0.18
N ILE A 105 -10.77 -8.88 0.52
CA ILE A 105 -9.65 -8.68 1.44
C ILE A 105 -8.47 -9.48 0.89
N ASP A 106 -7.47 -8.78 0.37
CA ASP A 106 -6.34 -9.35 -0.38
C ASP A 106 -5.05 -8.57 -0.11
N PRO A 107 -4.63 -8.43 1.16
CA PRO A 107 -3.44 -7.69 1.52
C PRO A 107 -2.16 -8.37 1.01
N VAL A 108 -1.13 -7.53 0.79
CA VAL A 108 0.25 -7.97 0.55
C VAL A 108 1.15 -7.09 1.43
N LEU A 109 1.51 -7.61 2.58
CA LEU A 109 2.20 -6.89 3.65
C LEU A 109 3.54 -7.54 3.97
N PRO A 110 4.63 -6.79 4.07
CA PRO A 110 5.89 -7.32 4.59
C PRO A 110 5.72 -7.71 6.08
N ARG A 111 6.47 -8.71 6.53
CA ARG A 111 6.41 -9.19 7.91
C ARG A 111 6.71 -8.10 8.95
N SER A 112 7.47 -7.09 8.58
CA SER A 112 7.74 -5.92 9.43
C SER A 112 6.49 -5.10 9.79
N LEU A 113 5.38 -5.32 9.11
CA LEU A 113 4.08 -4.70 9.38
C LEU A 113 3.11 -5.65 10.13
N ASP A 114 3.60 -6.72 10.76
CA ASP A 114 2.76 -7.52 11.65
C ASP A 114 2.15 -6.66 12.75
N GLY A 115 0.86 -6.84 13.00
CA GLY A 115 0.08 -6.00 13.90
C GLY A 115 -0.36 -4.64 13.33
N LEU A 116 -0.15 -4.39 12.03
CA LEU A 116 -0.63 -3.17 11.38
C LEU A 116 -2.14 -2.98 11.63
N ARG A 117 -2.52 -1.75 11.97
CA ARG A 117 -3.92 -1.34 12.15
C ARG A 117 -4.30 -0.27 11.13
N ALA A 118 -5.48 -0.38 10.58
CA ALA A 118 -6.04 0.60 9.67
C ALA A 118 -7.50 0.91 10.01
N SER A 119 -7.82 2.18 10.20
CA SER A 119 -9.19 2.63 10.40
C SER A 119 -9.80 2.99 9.05
N ILE A 120 -10.90 2.36 8.73
CA ILE A 120 -11.64 2.54 7.47
C ILE A 120 -13.14 2.63 7.73
N GLU A 121 -13.87 2.96 6.69
CA GLU A 121 -15.33 2.86 6.67
C GLU A 121 -15.77 1.75 5.72
N VAL A 122 -16.66 0.88 6.15
CA VAL A 122 -17.27 -0.19 5.36
C VAL A 122 -18.78 -0.11 5.52
N ALA A 123 -19.51 0.00 4.42
CA ALA A 123 -20.96 0.13 4.42
C ALA A 123 -21.48 1.26 5.34
N GLY A 124 -20.75 2.36 5.46
CA GLY A 124 -21.09 3.48 6.33
C GLY A 124 -20.79 3.27 7.82
N MET A 125 -20.09 2.18 8.18
CA MET A 125 -19.74 1.88 9.56
C MET A 125 -18.22 1.93 9.78
N PRO A 126 -17.73 2.48 10.91
CA PRO A 126 -16.30 2.49 11.22
C PRO A 126 -15.80 1.07 11.52
N VAL A 127 -14.69 0.70 10.91
CA VAL A 127 -14.03 -0.60 11.09
C VAL A 127 -12.53 -0.38 11.29
N GLU A 128 -12.00 -0.90 12.39
CA GLU A 128 -10.57 -1.06 12.58
C GLU A 128 -10.15 -2.43 12.05
N VAL A 129 -9.28 -2.46 11.05
CA VAL A 129 -8.70 -3.69 10.50
C VAL A 129 -7.34 -3.93 11.13
N VAL A 130 -7.12 -5.11 11.67
CA VAL A 130 -5.87 -5.56 12.30
C VAL A 130 -5.32 -6.72 11.49
N TYR A 131 -4.05 -6.65 11.10
CA TYR A 131 -3.40 -7.71 10.32
C TYR A 131 -2.45 -8.51 11.20
N GLU A 132 -2.64 -9.83 11.23
CA GLU A 132 -1.75 -10.78 11.88
C GLU A 132 -1.00 -11.58 10.82
N ILE A 133 0.32 -11.43 10.75
CA ILE A 133 1.17 -12.02 9.72
C ILE A 133 1.97 -13.17 10.33
N ARG A 134 1.84 -14.39 9.78
CA ARG A 134 2.61 -15.55 10.21
C ARG A 134 3.88 -15.72 9.38
N GLU A 135 3.77 -16.35 8.24
CA GLU A 135 4.89 -16.65 7.36
C GLU A 135 4.90 -15.71 6.14
N PHE A 136 3.73 -15.55 5.52
CA PHE A 136 3.54 -14.69 4.36
C PHE A 136 2.51 -13.62 4.66
N GLY A 137 2.75 -12.40 4.20
CA GLY A 137 1.84 -11.27 4.40
C GLY A 137 0.68 -11.22 3.40
N TYR A 138 0.21 -12.36 2.89
CA TYR A 138 -0.91 -12.47 1.97
C TYR A 138 -1.69 -13.77 2.21
N GLY A 139 -2.82 -13.92 1.51
CA GLY A 139 -3.66 -15.11 1.58
C GLY A 139 -4.32 -15.26 2.94
N PRO A 140 -5.42 -14.53 3.20
CA PRO A 140 -6.18 -14.64 4.44
C PRO A 140 -6.56 -16.09 4.74
N MET A 141 -6.24 -16.56 5.94
CA MET A 141 -6.59 -17.89 6.45
C MET A 141 -7.81 -17.85 7.36
N ALA A 142 -7.98 -16.77 8.09
CA ALA A 142 -9.12 -16.55 8.95
C ALA A 142 -9.47 -15.07 9.00
N LEU A 143 -10.76 -14.79 9.10
CA LEU A 143 -11.31 -13.47 9.39
C LEU A 143 -12.12 -13.54 10.67
N THR A 144 -11.95 -12.57 11.55
CA THR A 144 -12.71 -12.45 12.79
C THR A 144 -13.28 -11.05 12.89
N LEU A 145 -14.59 -10.91 12.91
CA LEU A 145 -15.29 -9.63 13.06
C LEU A 145 -15.92 -9.55 14.45
N ASN A 146 -15.51 -8.54 15.23
CA ASN A 146 -16.01 -8.31 16.59
C ASN A 146 -15.85 -9.53 17.52
N GLY A 147 -14.75 -10.28 17.36
CA GLY A 147 -14.46 -11.49 18.12
C GLY A 147 -15.09 -12.78 17.56
N GLU A 148 -15.95 -12.68 16.55
CA GLU A 148 -16.64 -13.83 15.98
C GLU A 148 -16.09 -14.21 14.58
N PRO A 149 -15.92 -15.50 14.26
CA PRO A 149 -15.46 -15.93 12.94
C PRO A 149 -16.34 -15.38 11.82
N LEU A 150 -15.72 -14.84 10.78
CA LEU A 150 -16.38 -14.33 9.59
C LEU A 150 -16.08 -15.26 8.42
N ALA A 151 -17.10 -15.95 7.92
CA ALA A 151 -16.96 -16.83 6.76
C ALA A 151 -16.71 -16.04 5.48
N PHE A 152 -15.87 -16.60 4.61
CA PHE A 152 -15.53 -16.02 3.31
C PHE A 152 -15.33 -17.08 2.25
N ALA A 153 -15.51 -16.71 0.98
CA ALA A 153 -15.07 -17.48 -0.17
C ALA A 153 -13.65 -17.06 -0.57
N THR A 154 -12.89 -17.97 -1.17
CA THR A 154 -11.55 -17.66 -1.68
C THR A 154 -11.62 -17.37 -3.17
N ALA A 155 -11.17 -16.18 -3.59
CA ALA A 155 -10.95 -15.86 -4.99
C ALA A 155 -9.57 -16.38 -5.41
N ALA A 156 -9.49 -17.00 -6.58
CA ALA A 156 -8.24 -17.53 -7.11
C ALA A 156 -7.28 -16.41 -7.52
N ASN A 157 -5.98 -16.63 -7.25
CA ASN A 157 -4.88 -15.85 -7.81
C ASN A 157 -3.89 -16.85 -8.41
N PRO A 158 -3.43 -16.68 -9.68
CA PRO A 158 -2.54 -17.64 -10.33
C PRO A 158 -1.12 -17.67 -9.76
N TYR A 159 -0.72 -16.66 -8.99
CA TYR A 159 0.66 -16.48 -8.53
C TYR A 159 0.86 -16.74 -7.03
N ARG A 160 -0.21 -16.62 -6.23
CA ARG A 160 -0.16 -16.75 -4.77
C ARG A 160 -1.50 -17.19 -4.18
N ALA A 161 -1.55 -17.40 -2.89
CA ALA A 161 -2.82 -17.61 -2.20
C ALA A 161 -3.77 -16.43 -2.43
N GLY A 162 -5.01 -16.74 -2.74
CA GLY A 162 -5.99 -15.79 -3.20
C GLY A 162 -6.66 -14.98 -2.09
N ALA A 163 -7.53 -14.09 -2.50
CA ALA A 163 -8.26 -13.17 -1.64
C ALA A 163 -9.37 -13.83 -0.84
N ALA A 164 -9.69 -13.29 0.32
CA ALA A 164 -10.96 -13.56 0.99
C ALA A 164 -12.05 -12.65 0.42
N VAL A 165 -13.21 -13.22 0.12
CA VAL A 165 -14.38 -12.51 -0.42
C VAL A 165 -15.56 -12.72 0.52
N VAL A 166 -16.07 -11.63 1.08
CA VAL A 166 -17.21 -11.60 1.99
C VAL A 166 -18.37 -10.89 1.32
N SER A 167 -19.60 -11.44 1.39
CA SER A 167 -20.76 -10.75 0.83
C SER A 167 -21.09 -9.47 1.64
N MET A 168 -21.51 -8.42 0.96
CA MET A 168 -21.93 -7.17 1.62
C MET A 168 -23.18 -7.38 2.49
N GLU A 169 -24.03 -8.33 2.16
CA GLU A 169 -25.17 -8.72 2.98
C GLU A 169 -24.71 -9.27 4.34
N THR A 170 -23.77 -10.23 4.32
CA THR A 170 -23.18 -10.81 5.55
C THR A 170 -22.51 -9.74 6.41
N LEU A 171 -21.76 -8.83 5.79
CA LEU A 171 -21.09 -7.75 6.50
C LEU A 171 -22.09 -6.82 7.17
N ARG A 172 -23.09 -6.31 6.43
CA ARG A 172 -24.12 -5.39 6.96
C ARG A 172 -24.90 -6.00 8.13
N ALA A 173 -25.15 -7.31 8.08
CA ALA A 173 -25.84 -8.01 9.16
C ALA A 173 -25.01 -8.13 10.45
N ARG A 174 -23.69 -7.96 10.38
CA ARG A 174 -22.76 -8.17 11.51
C ARG A 174 -22.03 -6.92 11.98
N LEU A 175 -22.05 -5.85 11.19
CA LEU A 175 -21.49 -4.56 11.57
C LEU A 175 -22.40 -3.87 12.58
N VAL A 176 -21.80 -3.20 13.57
CA VAL A 176 -22.48 -2.44 14.61
C VAL A 176 -22.10 -0.96 14.58
N ALA A 177 -23.01 -0.08 15.00
CA ALA A 177 -22.80 1.38 14.90
C ALA A 177 -21.68 1.92 15.83
N GLY A 178 -21.36 1.21 16.91
CA GLY A 178 -20.40 1.66 17.93
C GLY A 178 -18.91 1.45 17.58
N GLY A 179 -18.64 0.97 16.39
CA GLY A 179 -17.28 0.61 15.93
C GLY A 179 -17.10 -0.91 15.83
N ASN A 180 -16.28 -1.31 14.89
CA ASN A 180 -16.04 -2.71 14.58
C ASN A 180 -14.53 -2.99 14.52
N THR A 181 -14.15 -4.21 14.88
CA THR A 181 -12.79 -4.70 14.73
C THR A 181 -12.80 -5.94 13.83
N LEU A 182 -12.07 -5.85 12.72
CA LEU A 182 -11.80 -6.98 11.84
C LEU A 182 -10.35 -7.43 12.03
N VAL A 183 -10.15 -8.66 12.45
CA VAL A 183 -8.82 -9.29 12.47
C VAL A 183 -8.67 -10.13 11.21
N VAL A 184 -7.58 -9.91 10.47
CA VAL A 184 -7.21 -10.62 9.26
C VAL A 184 -5.96 -11.44 9.55
N ALA A 185 -6.11 -12.73 9.76
CA ALA A 185 -4.98 -13.64 9.94
C ALA A 185 -4.47 -14.10 8.57
N LEU A 186 -3.22 -13.79 8.27
CA LEU A 186 -2.50 -14.10 7.03
C LEU A 186 -1.61 -15.34 7.19
N ARG A 187 -1.24 -15.94 6.07
CA ARG A 187 -0.31 -17.06 6.01
C ARG A 187 1.08 -16.71 6.54
#